data_358093dcdf1bbea9277c6eace79e17f8
#
_entry.id   358093dcdf1bbea9277c6eace79e17f8
#
_cell.length_a   1.000
_cell.length_b   1.000
_cell.length_c   1.000
_cell.angle_alpha   90.00
_cell.angle_beta   90.00
_cell.angle_gamma   90.00
#
_symmetry.space_group_name_H-M   'P 1'
#
loop_
_entity.id
_entity.type
_entity.pdbx_description
1 polymer ?
#
loop_
_entity_poly.entity_id
_entity_poly.type
_entity_poly.pdbx_seq_one_letter_code
_entity_poly.pdbx_strand_id
1 'polypeptide(L)'
;MLPWKIIQKLESDNSRLFKEDVIEAYLEDTDFQEGLSMCLDALVTFGVKQVPESNENGKGLDWREFKEKASLLIEREKTGHAARDQILELMATATSEQWNDWYRRVLIKDL
;
A
#
# COMPACT_ATOMS: atom_id res chain seq x y z
N MET A 1 -12.00 -8.27 5.17
CA MET A 1 -11.34 -7.30 6.07
C MET A 1 -10.52 -6.32 5.22
N LEU A 2 -10.47 -5.07 5.63
CA LEU A 2 -9.72 -4.06 4.89
C LEU A 2 -8.21 -4.33 4.95
N PRO A 3 -7.45 -4.08 3.87
CA PRO A 3 -6.03 -4.44 3.80
C PRO A 3 -5.19 -3.88 4.95
N TRP A 4 -5.39 -2.62 5.33
CA TRP A 4 -4.64 -2.03 6.45
C TRP A 4 -4.98 -2.68 7.80
N LYS A 5 -6.19 -3.18 7.96
CA LYS A 5 -6.58 -3.93 9.15
C LYS A 5 -5.90 -5.30 9.19
N ILE A 6 -5.70 -5.93 8.06
CA ILE A 6 -4.95 -7.18 7.95
C ILE A 6 -3.50 -6.96 8.38
N ILE A 7 -2.87 -5.89 7.91
CA ILE A 7 -1.50 -5.54 8.27
C ILE A 7 -1.40 -5.28 9.78
N GLN A 8 -2.33 -4.53 10.35
CA GLN A 8 -2.36 -4.27 11.79
C GLN A 8 -2.47 -5.58 12.58
N LYS A 9 -3.29 -6.50 12.12
CA LYS A 9 -3.45 -7.81 12.75
C LYS A 9 -2.16 -8.63 12.67
N LEU A 10 -1.46 -8.58 11.53
CA LEU A 10 -0.17 -9.26 11.36
C LEU A 10 0.89 -8.71 12.32
N GLU A 11 0.87 -7.40 12.59
CA GLU A 11 1.81 -6.75 13.48
C GLU A 11 1.49 -6.96 14.95
N SER A 12 0.26 -7.36 15.29
CA SER A 12 -0.16 -7.59 16.67
C SER A 12 0.52 -8.79 17.33
N ASP A 13 1.10 -9.70 16.54
CA ASP A 13 1.79 -10.90 17.01
C ASP A 13 2.96 -11.18 16.06
N ASN A 14 4.14 -11.43 16.62
CA ASN A 14 5.34 -11.78 15.87
C ASN A 14 5.47 -13.27 15.57
N SER A 15 4.51 -14.10 16.00
CA SER A 15 4.52 -15.52 15.75
C SER A 15 4.38 -15.81 14.25
N ARG A 16 5.29 -16.62 13.70
CA ARG A 16 5.24 -17.03 12.30
C ARG A 16 3.94 -17.78 11.97
N LEU A 17 3.52 -18.67 12.86
CA LEU A 17 2.30 -19.46 12.66
C LEU A 17 1.07 -18.55 12.63
N PHE A 18 1.01 -17.57 13.52
CA PHE A 18 -0.07 -16.60 13.52
C PHE A 18 -0.14 -15.82 12.21
N LYS A 19 1.01 -15.35 11.71
CA LYS A 19 1.09 -14.61 10.45
C LYS A 19 0.66 -15.46 9.25
N GLU A 20 1.08 -16.71 9.20
CA GLU A 20 0.68 -17.64 8.15
C GLU A 20 -0.83 -17.89 8.18
N ASP A 21 -1.42 -18.08 9.35
CA ASP A 21 -2.86 -18.28 9.51
C ASP A 21 -3.66 -17.07 9.08
N VAL A 22 -3.22 -15.86 9.43
CA VAL A 22 -3.88 -14.63 9.03
C VAL A 22 -3.82 -14.44 7.51
N ILE A 23 -2.67 -14.65 6.90
CA ILE A 23 -2.50 -14.53 5.45
C ILE A 23 -3.41 -15.53 4.74
N GLU A 24 -3.42 -16.78 5.17
CA GLU A 24 -4.26 -17.83 4.59
C GLU A 24 -5.75 -17.48 4.70
N ALA A 25 -6.19 -16.97 5.86
CA ALA A 25 -7.58 -16.60 6.10
C ALA A 25 -8.06 -15.47 5.19
N TYR A 26 -7.17 -14.56 4.77
CA TYR A 26 -7.52 -13.38 3.99
C TYR A 26 -6.99 -13.37 2.55
N LEU A 27 -6.52 -14.52 2.05
CA LEU A 27 -6.05 -14.63 0.66
C LEU A 27 -7.15 -14.32 -0.36
N GLU A 28 -8.41 -14.48 0.00
CA GLU A 28 -9.53 -14.18 -0.87
C GLU A 28 -9.89 -12.69 -0.90
N ASP A 29 -9.32 -11.89 -0.03
CA ASP A 29 -9.48 -10.44 -0.09
C ASP A 29 -8.73 -9.91 -1.31
N THR A 30 -9.48 -9.44 -2.31
CA THR A 30 -8.92 -9.05 -3.60
C THR A 30 -7.92 -7.92 -3.48
N ASP A 31 -8.23 -6.89 -2.71
CA ASP A 31 -7.37 -5.72 -2.56
C ASP A 31 -6.06 -6.09 -1.86
N PHE A 32 -6.15 -6.88 -0.79
CA PHE A 32 -4.98 -7.36 -0.07
C PHE A 32 -4.10 -8.23 -0.96
N GLN A 33 -4.72 -9.15 -1.70
CA GLN A 33 -4.01 -10.05 -2.60
C GLN A 33 -3.30 -9.30 -3.72
N GLU A 34 -3.95 -8.33 -4.34
CA GLU A 34 -3.34 -7.51 -5.38
C GLU A 34 -2.16 -6.70 -4.86
N GLY A 35 -2.33 -6.05 -3.70
CA GLY A 35 -1.25 -5.28 -3.07
C GLY A 35 -0.07 -6.14 -2.66
N LEU A 36 -0.34 -7.32 -2.11
CA LEU A 36 0.70 -8.29 -1.76
C LEU A 36 1.47 -8.75 -3.01
N SER A 37 0.76 -9.03 -4.10
CA SER A 37 1.38 -9.40 -5.37
C SER A 37 2.28 -8.30 -5.90
N MET A 38 1.85 -7.05 -5.84
CA MET A 38 2.67 -5.90 -6.25
C MET A 38 3.94 -5.77 -5.42
N CYS A 39 3.87 -6.07 -4.13
CA CYS A 39 5.04 -6.02 -3.25
C CYS A 39 6.03 -7.15 -3.52
N LEU A 40 5.54 -8.32 -3.87
CA LEU A 40 6.38 -9.52 -4.10
C LEU A 40 6.92 -9.62 -5.52
N ASP A 41 6.29 -8.96 -6.48
CA ASP A 41 6.70 -9.02 -7.88
C ASP A 41 7.89 -8.08 -8.13
N ALA A 42 9.05 -8.66 -8.41
CA ALA A 42 10.26 -7.90 -8.67
C ALA A 42 10.19 -7.03 -9.93
N LEU A 43 9.28 -7.32 -10.84
CA LEU A 43 9.08 -6.54 -12.06
C LEU A 43 8.23 -5.29 -11.82
N VAL A 44 7.47 -5.24 -10.73
CA VAL A 44 6.69 -4.07 -10.35
C VAL A 44 7.55 -3.17 -9.45
N THR A 45 7.84 -1.98 -9.94
CA THR A 45 8.57 -0.96 -9.18
C THR A 45 7.88 0.39 -9.37
N PHE A 46 7.83 1.17 -8.30
CA PHE A 46 7.18 2.49 -8.32
C PHE A 46 8.17 3.64 -8.53
N GLY A 47 9.47 3.34 -8.51
CA GLY A 47 10.50 4.35 -8.71
C GLY A 47 10.69 5.30 -7.53
N VAL A 48 10.21 4.92 -6.36
CA VAL A 48 10.34 5.72 -5.14
C VAL A 48 10.96 4.88 -4.03
N LYS A 49 11.86 5.49 -3.26
CA LYS A 49 12.57 4.81 -2.16
C LYS A 49 12.09 5.27 -0.79
N GLN A 50 11.68 6.52 -0.70
CA GLN A 50 11.24 7.11 0.56
C GLN A 50 9.84 7.69 0.38
N VAL A 51 8.91 7.21 1.18
CA VAL A 51 7.54 7.67 1.20
C VAL A 51 7.21 8.01 2.66
N PRO A 52 6.87 9.28 2.96
CA PRO A 52 6.63 9.71 4.33
C PRO A 52 5.35 9.12 4.90
N GLU A 53 5.31 8.98 6.21
CA GLU A 53 4.09 8.67 6.93
C GLU A 53 3.19 9.92 7.00
N SER A 54 1.89 9.71 7.21
CA SER A 54 0.91 10.79 7.29
C SER A 54 0.26 10.83 8.67
N ASN A 55 0.08 12.04 9.18
CA ASN A 55 -0.70 12.29 10.40
C ASN A 55 -2.05 12.93 10.10
N GLU A 56 -2.36 13.14 8.83
CA GLU A 56 -3.59 13.79 8.40
C GLU A 56 -4.59 12.75 7.89
N ASN A 57 -5.88 13.06 7.99
CA ASN A 57 -6.94 12.20 7.50
C ASN A 57 -7.68 12.89 6.36
N GLY A 58 -7.51 12.36 5.15
CA GLY A 58 -8.34 12.73 4.01
C GLY A 58 -9.70 12.02 4.07
N LYS A 59 -10.42 12.06 2.95
CA LYS A 59 -11.74 11.44 2.83
C LYS A 59 -11.70 9.92 2.81
N GLY A 60 -10.57 9.36 2.53
CA GLY A 60 -10.38 7.94 2.28
C GLY A 60 -10.03 7.69 0.82
N LEU A 61 -9.07 6.83 0.59
CA LEU A 61 -8.57 6.46 -0.74
C LEU A 61 -9.02 5.04 -1.04
N ASP A 62 -9.77 4.83 -2.11
CA ASP A 62 -10.14 3.49 -2.48
C ASP A 62 -9.01 2.82 -3.30
N TRP A 63 -9.02 1.50 -3.32
CA TRP A 63 -8.00 0.69 -3.97
C TRP A 63 -7.92 0.93 -5.47
N ARG A 64 -9.06 1.11 -6.12
CA ARG A 64 -9.14 1.33 -7.55
C ARG A 64 -8.46 2.65 -7.95
N GLU A 65 -8.75 3.73 -7.24
CA GLU A 65 -8.12 5.03 -7.47
C GLU A 65 -6.61 4.95 -7.22
N PHE A 66 -6.20 4.28 -6.14
CA PHE A 66 -4.80 4.05 -5.84
C PHE A 66 -4.10 3.30 -6.99
N LYS A 67 -4.69 2.22 -7.47
CA LYS A 67 -4.10 1.44 -8.57
C LYS A 67 -3.94 2.27 -9.84
N GLU A 68 -4.95 3.04 -10.21
CA GLU A 68 -4.90 3.88 -11.39
C GLU A 68 -3.74 4.89 -11.34
N LYS A 69 -3.58 5.54 -10.20
CA LYS A 69 -2.52 6.52 -10.02
C LYS A 69 -1.14 5.88 -9.83
N ALA A 70 -1.08 4.76 -9.14
CA ALA A 70 0.17 4.03 -8.95
C ALA A 70 0.70 3.46 -10.27
N SER A 71 -0.17 3.08 -11.21
CA SER A 71 0.25 2.59 -12.52
C SER A 71 1.08 3.62 -13.29
N LEU A 72 0.82 4.91 -13.10
CA LEU A 72 1.60 5.98 -13.71
C LEU A 72 3.05 5.99 -13.22
N LEU A 73 3.26 5.59 -11.97
CA LEU A 73 4.61 5.43 -11.40
C LEU A 73 5.29 4.18 -11.93
N ILE A 74 4.56 3.08 -12.04
CA ILE A 74 5.07 1.80 -12.56
C ILE A 74 5.51 1.97 -14.02
N GLU A 75 4.70 2.64 -14.83
CA GLU A 75 4.97 2.86 -16.26
C GLU A 75 5.93 4.01 -16.52
N ARG A 76 6.41 4.67 -15.47
CA ARG A 76 7.33 5.83 -15.56
C ARG A 76 6.75 7.03 -16.30
N GLU A 77 5.45 7.15 -16.40
CA GLU A 77 4.79 8.35 -16.91
C GLU A 77 4.97 9.52 -15.94
N LYS A 78 5.14 9.22 -14.66
CA LYS A 78 5.44 10.19 -13.61
C LYS A 78 6.74 9.80 -12.91
N THR A 79 7.73 10.67 -12.97
CA THR A 79 9.05 10.47 -12.35
C THR A 79 9.50 11.78 -11.68
N GLY A 80 10.53 11.71 -10.82
CA GLY A 80 11.07 12.88 -10.15
C GLY A 80 10.02 13.66 -9.37
N HIS A 81 9.89 14.96 -9.64
CA HIS A 81 8.93 15.81 -8.95
C HIS A 81 7.47 15.44 -9.23
N ALA A 82 7.16 15.00 -10.45
CA ALA A 82 5.81 14.56 -10.79
C ALA A 82 5.40 13.32 -10.00
N ALA A 83 6.31 12.37 -9.80
CA ALA A 83 6.07 11.20 -8.97
C ALA A 83 5.84 11.61 -7.50
N ARG A 84 6.64 12.52 -6.98
CA ARG A 84 6.51 13.04 -5.63
C ARG A 84 5.14 13.71 -5.43
N ASP A 85 4.73 14.55 -6.37
CA ASP A 85 3.44 15.24 -6.31
C ASP A 85 2.29 14.25 -6.35
N GLN A 86 2.39 13.19 -7.14
CA GLN A 86 1.39 12.13 -7.21
C GLN A 86 1.26 11.40 -5.86
N ILE A 87 2.39 11.10 -5.23
CA ILE A 87 2.40 10.46 -3.92
C ILE A 87 1.78 11.36 -2.86
N LEU A 88 2.10 12.65 -2.85
CA LEU A 88 1.52 13.60 -1.91
C LEU A 88 0.00 13.75 -2.09
N GLU A 89 -0.47 13.71 -3.31
CA GLU A 89 -1.91 13.73 -3.62
C GLU A 89 -2.62 12.50 -3.06
N LEU A 90 -2.05 11.32 -3.28
CA LEU A 90 -2.58 10.07 -2.74
C LEU A 90 -2.60 10.10 -1.20
N MET A 91 -1.52 10.57 -0.61
CA MET A 91 -1.39 10.69 0.85
C MET A 91 -2.45 11.63 1.43
N ALA A 92 -2.71 12.76 0.77
CA ALA A 92 -3.71 13.72 1.23
C ALA A 92 -5.14 13.18 1.10
N THR A 93 -5.39 12.28 0.15
CA THR A 93 -6.70 11.66 -0.06
C THR A 93 -6.98 10.55 0.95
N ALA A 94 -5.97 9.75 1.29
CA ALA A 94 -6.11 8.62 2.20
C ALA A 94 -6.27 9.07 3.66
N THR A 95 -6.89 8.23 4.48
CA THR A 95 -6.79 8.40 5.93
C THR A 95 -5.38 8.04 6.39
N SER A 96 -4.97 8.52 7.57
CA SER A 96 -3.64 8.18 8.10
C SER A 96 -3.46 6.67 8.29
N GLU A 97 -4.51 5.98 8.74
CA GLU A 97 -4.48 4.53 8.90
C GLU A 97 -4.31 3.80 7.56
N GLN A 98 -5.08 4.19 6.54
CA GLN A 98 -4.95 3.63 5.20
C GLN A 98 -3.55 3.84 4.63
N TRP A 99 -3.04 5.07 4.78
CA TRP A 99 -1.75 5.43 4.22
C TRP A 99 -0.60 4.69 4.91
N ASN A 100 -0.51 4.84 6.23
CA ASN A 100 0.63 4.32 6.99
C ASN A 100 0.68 2.79 7.03
N ASP A 101 -0.49 2.14 7.10
CA ASP A 101 -0.58 0.69 7.29
C ASP A 101 -0.81 -0.08 5.98
N TRP A 102 -1.07 0.60 4.88
CA TRP A 102 -1.33 -0.09 3.63
C TRP A 102 -0.69 0.58 2.40
N TYR A 103 -1.22 1.73 1.95
CA TYR A 103 -0.79 2.31 0.67
C TYR A 103 0.69 2.69 0.62
N ARG A 104 1.20 3.30 1.68
CA ARG A 104 2.62 3.62 1.79
C ARG A 104 3.47 2.37 1.70
N ARG A 105 3.08 1.31 2.38
CA ARG A 105 3.82 0.05 2.40
C ARG A 105 3.84 -0.64 1.04
N VAL A 106 2.74 -0.56 0.29
CA VAL A 106 2.72 -1.06 -1.09
C VAL A 106 3.71 -0.29 -1.95
N LEU A 107 3.75 1.04 -1.85
CA LEU A 107 4.66 1.88 -2.64
C LEU A 107 6.13 1.60 -2.35
N ILE A 108 6.48 1.37 -1.11
CA ILE A 108 7.87 1.02 -0.72
C ILE A 108 8.14 -0.49 -0.78
N LYS A 109 7.13 -1.29 -1.11
CA LYS A 109 7.20 -2.75 -1.23
C LYS A 109 7.65 -3.43 0.07
N ASP A 110 7.15 -2.96 1.19
CA ASP A 110 7.48 -3.46 2.53
C ASP A 110 6.20 -3.75 3.31
N LEU A 111 5.71 -4.97 3.21
CA LEU A 111 4.54 -5.44 3.94
C LEU A 111 4.89 -6.38 5.08
#